data_7a67c01d1f13c9774fd3a44641c242df
#
_entry.id   7a67c01d1f13c9774fd3a44641c242df
#
_cell.length_a   1.000
_cell.length_b   1.000
_cell.length_c   1.000
_cell.angle_alpha   90.00
_cell.angle_beta   90.00
_cell.angle_gamma   90.00
#
_symmetry.space_group_name_H-M   'P 1'
#
loop_
_entity.id
_entity.type
_entity.pdbx_description
1 polymer ?
#
loop_
_entity_poly.entity_id
_entity_poly.type
_entity_poly.pdbx_seq_one_letter_code
_entity_poly.pdbx_strand_id
1 'polypeptide(L)'
;MHAFRDVETAAYCPRKLYYRRQSSEDVPTPEAVEAKRELAFHYEQLLTDDDALEAAPIEVTPTQYRSNLGCVRARLDCWDEIANPAVREAFVQGRDCHGIVHKLLATDEPTLSLVFAGRPPRQGVWQPQSVRLVAAAKALSWERETEVGRAFAEYPAYGIVREVEIDVRRTATYRAAVRTASAIDGPPARTNQRSKCTPCEFQPKCGVRTRSLRSLLGG
;
A
#
# COMPACT_ATOMS: atom_id res chain seq x y z
N MET A 1 16.68 4.45 -10.27
CA MET A 1 15.48 4.95 -9.57
C MET A 1 14.37 3.90 -9.67
N HIS A 2 13.57 3.66 -8.61
CA HIS A 2 12.59 2.59 -8.53
C HIS A 2 11.16 3.16 -8.40
N ALA A 3 10.17 2.47 -8.96
CA ALA A 3 8.78 2.79 -8.64
C ALA A 3 8.48 2.48 -7.16
N PHE A 4 7.61 3.26 -6.50
CA PHE A 4 7.18 2.99 -5.10
C PHE A 4 6.68 1.55 -4.93
N ARG A 5 5.96 1.05 -5.93
CA ARG A 5 5.47 -0.33 -5.97
C ARG A 5 6.59 -1.38 -6.07
N ASP A 6 7.76 -1.02 -6.62
CA ASP A 6 8.89 -1.93 -6.72
C ASP A 6 9.56 -2.15 -5.36
N VAL A 7 9.80 -1.07 -4.60
CA VAL A 7 10.38 -1.20 -3.26
C VAL A 7 9.41 -1.87 -2.29
N GLU A 8 8.10 -1.63 -2.42
CA GLU A 8 7.06 -2.39 -1.70
C GLU A 8 7.15 -3.88 -2.02
N THR A 9 7.26 -4.23 -3.30
CA THR A 9 7.36 -5.63 -3.74
C THR A 9 8.68 -6.26 -3.29
N ALA A 10 9.81 -5.53 -3.33
CA ALA A 10 11.09 -6.00 -2.81
C ALA A 10 11.01 -6.32 -1.30
N ALA A 11 10.34 -5.47 -0.53
CA ALA A 11 10.12 -5.69 0.90
C ALA A 11 9.19 -6.88 1.19
N TYR A 12 8.22 -7.14 0.31
CA TYR A 12 7.34 -8.30 0.41
C TYR A 12 8.06 -9.60 0.03
N CYS A 13 8.65 -9.65 -1.17
CA CYS A 13 9.38 -10.78 -1.72
C CYS A 13 10.28 -10.34 -2.88
N PRO A 14 11.63 -10.33 -2.72
CA PRO A 14 12.54 -9.93 -3.81
C PRO A 14 12.38 -10.76 -5.08
N ARG A 15 12.10 -12.07 -4.94
CA ARG A 15 11.87 -12.97 -6.06
C ARG A 15 10.59 -12.64 -6.84
N LYS A 16 9.54 -12.13 -6.17
CA LYS A 16 8.34 -11.61 -6.83
C LYS A 16 8.67 -10.38 -7.69
N LEU A 17 9.50 -9.47 -7.17
CA LEU A 17 9.96 -8.31 -7.94
C LEU A 17 10.75 -8.71 -9.18
N TYR A 18 11.66 -9.69 -9.06
CA TYR A 18 12.39 -10.22 -10.20
C TYR A 18 11.47 -10.70 -11.32
N TYR A 19 10.49 -11.57 -11.02
CA TYR A 19 9.54 -12.05 -12.02
C TYR A 19 8.65 -10.96 -12.60
N ARG A 20 8.22 -10.00 -11.75
CA ARG A 20 7.42 -8.87 -12.23
C ARG A 20 8.17 -7.99 -13.22
N ARG A 21 9.46 -7.73 -12.99
CA ARG A 21 10.31 -6.98 -13.93
C ARG A 21 10.54 -7.70 -15.26
N GLN A 22 10.44 -9.02 -15.28
CA GLN A 22 10.54 -9.82 -16.50
C GLN A 22 9.21 -9.96 -17.25
N SER A 23 8.10 -9.71 -16.57
CA SER A 23 6.79 -9.70 -17.22
C SER A 23 6.64 -8.38 -17.95
N SER A 24 6.56 -8.43 -19.28
CA SER A 24 6.30 -7.25 -20.14
C SER A 24 4.84 -6.80 -20.10
N GLU A 25 3.98 -7.51 -19.38
CA GLU A 25 2.57 -7.21 -19.28
C GLU A 25 2.32 -6.19 -18.18
N ASP A 26 1.91 -5.00 -18.58
CA ASP A 26 1.30 -4.02 -17.67
C ASP A 26 -0.13 -4.52 -17.37
N VAL A 27 -0.24 -5.34 -16.33
CA VAL A 27 -1.55 -5.88 -15.92
C VAL A 27 -2.38 -4.73 -15.35
N PRO A 28 -3.49 -4.36 -15.99
CA PRO A 28 -4.35 -3.29 -15.49
C PRO A 28 -4.84 -3.63 -14.07
N THR A 29 -5.05 -2.59 -13.28
CA THR A 29 -5.62 -2.79 -11.94
C THR A 29 -7.04 -3.36 -12.11
N PRO A 30 -7.40 -4.46 -11.42
CA PRO A 30 -8.76 -4.98 -11.48
C PRO A 30 -9.78 -3.93 -11.05
N GLU A 31 -10.91 -3.84 -11.75
CA GLU A 31 -12.00 -2.89 -11.47
C GLU A 31 -12.45 -2.92 -9.99
N ALA A 32 -12.56 -4.11 -9.41
CA ALA A 32 -12.91 -4.28 -8.00
C ALA A 32 -11.88 -3.64 -7.03
N VAL A 33 -10.61 -3.52 -7.42
CA VAL A 33 -9.58 -2.84 -6.64
C VAL A 33 -9.72 -1.33 -6.78
N GLU A 34 -10.01 -0.86 -7.98
CA GLU A 34 -10.25 0.58 -8.25
C GLU A 34 -11.49 1.06 -7.52
N ALA A 35 -12.61 0.32 -7.62
CA ALA A 35 -13.85 0.64 -6.90
C ALA A 35 -13.62 0.76 -5.37
N LYS A 36 -12.80 -0.12 -4.78
CA LYS A 36 -12.44 0.00 -3.35
C LYS A 36 -11.58 1.22 -3.06
N ARG A 37 -10.68 1.60 -3.96
CA ARG A 37 -9.85 2.80 -3.79
C ARG A 37 -10.65 4.07 -3.88
N GLU A 38 -11.63 4.10 -4.77
CA GLU A 38 -12.50 5.25 -4.98
C GLU A 38 -13.28 5.63 -3.72
N LEU A 39 -13.62 4.67 -2.86
CA LEU A 39 -14.25 4.95 -1.56
C LEU A 39 -13.48 5.97 -0.70
N ALA A 40 -12.15 6.06 -0.88
CA ALA A 40 -11.32 7.01 -0.14
C ALA A 40 -11.66 8.48 -0.46
N PHE A 41 -12.33 8.74 -1.57
CA PHE A 41 -12.71 10.08 -2.02
C PHE A 41 -14.17 10.42 -1.75
N HIS A 42 -14.92 9.53 -1.06
CA HIS A 42 -16.34 9.64 -0.78
C HIS A 42 -16.71 9.47 0.69
N TYR A 43 -15.74 9.63 1.61
CA TYR A 43 -15.94 9.38 3.03
C TYR A 43 -17.09 10.16 3.66
N GLU A 44 -17.27 11.45 3.34
CA GLU A 44 -18.36 12.26 3.87
C GLU A 44 -19.73 11.76 3.38
N GLN A 45 -19.84 11.38 2.12
CA GLN A 45 -21.05 10.78 1.56
C GLN A 45 -21.36 9.45 2.26
N LEU A 46 -20.37 8.56 2.41
CA LEU A 46 -20.54 7.24 3.05
C LEU A 46 -20.90 7.33 4.55
N LEU A 47 -20.58 8.45 5.21
CA LEU A 47 -20.99 8.70 6.60
C LEU A 47 -22.45 9.15 6.72
N THR A 48 -23.01 9.82 5.69
CA THR A 48 -24.29 10.51 5.79
C THR A 48 -25.41 9.90 4.94
N ASP A 49 -25.07 9.13 3.90
CA ASP A 49 -25.98 8.54 2.93
C ASP A 49 -26.03 7.01 3.11
N ASP A 50 -27.20 6.49 3.50
CA ASP A 50 -27.41 5.06 3.75
C ASP A 50 -27.37 4.26 2.45
N ASP A 51 -28.03 4.77 1.39
CA ASP A 51 -28.11 4.07 0.10
C ASP A 51 -26.74 3.99 -0.57
N ALA A 52 -25.96 5.08 -0.51
CA ALA A 52 -24.59 5.09 -1.02
C ALA A 52 -23.68 4.09 -0.27
N LEU A 53 -23.86 3.98 1.05
CA LEU A 53 -23.07 3.04 1.85
C LEU A 53 -23.45 1.58 1.60
N GLU A 54 -24.76 1.29 1.42
CA GLU A 54 -25.23 -0.08 1.11
C GLU A 54 -24.76 -0.54 -0.27
N ALA A 55 -24.68 0.37 -1.25
CA ALA A 55 -24.17 0.09 -2.59
C ALA A 55 -22.63 0.00 -2.68
N ALA A 56 -21.91 0.48 -1.66
CA ALA A 56 -20.46 0.58 -1.68
C ALA A 56 -19.76 -0.78 -1.49
N PRO A 57 -18.60 -1.05 -2.17
CA PRO A 57 -17.85 -2.28 -2.04
C PRO A 57 -17.04 -2.34 -0.74
N ILE A 58 -17.73 -2.17 0.40
CA ILE A 58 -17.15 -2.29 1.73
C ILE A 58 -16.97 -3.75 2.15
N GLU A 59 -15.99 -4.01 3.03
CA GLU A 59 -15.60 -5.35 3.51
C GLU A 59 -16.01 -5.62 4.97
N VAL A 60 -16.82 -4.73 5.53
CA VAL A 60 -17.38 -4.81 6.89
C VAL A 60 -18.86 -4.43 6.84
N THR A 61 -19.61 -4.64 7.91
CA THR A 61 -21.02 -4.19 7.93
C THR A 61 -21.11 -2.66 7.88
N PRO A 62 -22.20 -2.09 7.31
CA PRO A 62 -22.41 -0.63 7.28
C PRO A 62 -22.26 0.03 8.66
N THR A 63 -22.80 -0.58 9.71
CA THR A 63 -22.65 -0.09 11.08
C THR A 63 -21.20 -0.06 11.54
N GLN A 64 -20.46 -1.13 11.28
CA GLN A 64 -19.03 -1.20 11.62
C GLN A 64 -18.22 -0.19 10.81
N TYR A 65 -18.55 -0.01 9.54
CA TYR A 65 -17.91 0.97 8.66
C TYR A 65 -18.04 2.38 9.21
N ARG A 66 -19.27 2.82 9.54
CA ARG A 66 -19.52 4.13 10.13
C ARG A 66 -18.86 4.30 11.48
N SER A 67 -18.90 3.28 12.31
CA SER A 67 -18.18 3.30 13.59
C SER A 67 -16.69 3.50 13.41
N ASN A 68 -16.06 2.75 12.50
CA ASN A 68 -14.65 2.87 12.21
C ASN A 68 -14.29 4.26 11.69
N LEU A 69 -15.01 4.73 10.67
CA LEU A 69 -14.75 6.00 10.00
C LEU A 69 -15.05 7.19 10.91
N GLY A 70 -16.11 7.11 11.72
CA GLY A 70 -16.45 8.11 12.75
C GLY A 70 -15.37 8.23 13.83
N CYS A 71 -14.79 7.11 14.26
CA CYS A 71 -13.64 7.12 15.17
C CYS A 71 -12.40 7.75 14.52
N VAL A 72 -12.17 7.52 13.22
CA VAL A 72 -11.08 8.17 12.47
C VAL A 72 -11.30 9.67 12.42
N ARG A 73 -12.51 10.13 12.04
CA ARG A 73 -12.89 11.53 11.97
C ARG A 73 -12.69 12.25 13.30
N ALA A 74 -13.10 11.63 14.40
CA ALA A 74 -12.97 12.22 15.73
C ALA A 74 -11.53 12.32 16.24
N ARG A 75 -10.61 11.51 15.69
CA ARG A 75 -9.23 11.40 16.18
C ARG A 75 -8.23 12.20 15.36
N LEU A 76 -8.43 12.29 14.03
CA LEU A 76 -7.47 12.93 13.15
C LEU A 76 -7.67 14.44 13.12
N ASP A 77 -6.60 15.16 13.36
CA ASP A 77 -6.52 16.62 13.28
C ASP A 77 -6.70 17.19 11.87
N CYS A 78 -6.40 16.36 10.85
CA CYS A 78 -6.49 16.69 9.43
C CYS A 78 -7.55 15.86 8.69
N TRP A 79 -8.68 15.59 9.36
CA TRP A 79 -9.75 14.81 8.73
C TRP A 79 -10.30 15.46 7.46
N ASP A 80 -10.52 16.77 7.49
CA ASP A 80 -11.09 17.49 6.37
C ASP A 80 -10.18 17.39 5.12
N GLU A 81 -8.87 17.44 5.31
CA GLU A 81 -7.88 17.27 4.26
C GLU A 81 -7.79 15.81 3.76
N ILE A 82 -8.00 14.83 4.64
CA ILE A 82 -8.10 13.42 4.24
C ILE A 82 -9.36 13.19 3.40
N ALA A 83 -10.51 13.75 3.82
CA ALA A 83 -11.76 13.60 3.09
C ALA A 83 -11.76 14.39 1.78
N ASN A 84 -11.17 15.61 1.77
CA ASN A 84 -11.10 16.52 0.64
C ASN A 84 -9.66 16.94 0.34
N PRO A 85 -8.83 16.06 -0.25
CA PRO A 85 -7.42 16.35 -0.48
C PRO A 85 -7.23 17.49 -1.50
N ALA A 86 -6.17 18.28 -1.31
CA ALA A 86 -5.80 19.37 -2.22
C ALA A 86 -5.46 18.86 -3.62
N VAL A 87 -4.78 17.71 -3.71
CA VAL A 87 -4.43 17.07 -4.99
C VAL A 87 -4.69 15.58 -4.89
N ARG A 88 -5.32 15.03 -5.94
CA ARG A 88 -5.53 13.59 -6.13
C ARG A 88 -4.54 13.07 -7.14
N GLU A 89 -4.03 11.84 -6.92
CA GLU A 89 -3.18 11.09 -7.84
C GLU A 89 -1.95 11.87 -8.37
N ALA A 90 -1.25 12.54 -7.45
CA ALA A 90 -0.05 13.30 -7.80
C ALA A 90 1.13 12.36 -8.12
N PHE A 91 1.78 12.59 -9.27
CA PHE A 91 3.08 11.97 -9.51
C PHE A 91 4.15 12.72 -8.72
N VAL A 92 4.93 11.97 -7.94
CA VAL A 92 6.00 12.49 -7.09
C VAL A 92 7.29 11.75 -7.39
N GLN A 93 8.39 12.49 -7.51
CA GLN A 93 9.70 11.96 -7.84
C GLN A 93 10.74 12.42 -6.83
N GLY A 94 11.43 11.47 -6.22
CA GLY A 94 12.55 11.72 -5.32
C GLY A 94 13.88 11.24 -5.90
N ARG A 95 14.89 11.20 -5.05
CA ARG A 95 16.22 10.74 -5.40
C ARG A 95 16.26 9.25 -5.79
N ASP A 96 15.60 8.40 -5.03
CA ASP A 96 15.72 6.93 -5.16
C ASP A 96 14.46 6.31 -5.77
N CYS A 97 13.29 6.95 -5.56
CA CYS A 97 12.00 6.39 -5.91
C CYS A 97 11.06 7.44 -6.52
N HIS A 98 10.08 6.96 -7.29
CA HIS A 98 9.01 7.76 -7.89
C HIS A 98 7.69 6.97 -7.91
N GLY A 99 6.59 7.68 -8.12
CA GLY A 99 5.28 7.05 -8.31
C GLY A 99 4.11 7.97 -7.97
N ILE A 100 2.92 7.39 -8.00
CA ILE A 100 1.68 8.11 -7.68
C ILE A 100 1.43 8.08 -6.18
N VAL A 101 1.15 9.26 -5.64
CA VAL A 101 0.58 9.49 -4.30
C VAL A 101 -0.90 9.75 -4.50
N HIS A 102 -1.75 9.00 -3.79
CA HIS A 102 -3.20 9.09 -4.02
C HIS A 102 -3.79 10.41 -3.52
N LYS A 103 -3.25 10.97 -2.43
CA LYS A 103 -3.68 12.26 -1.89
C LYS A 103 -2.49 13.08 -1.39
N LEU A 104 -2.43 14.37 -1.76
CA LEU A 104 -1.63 15.37 -1.08
C LEU A 104 -2.58 16.25 -0.25
N LEU A 105 -2.27 16.40 1.03
CA LEU A 105 -3.11 17.11 2.00
C LEU A 105 -2.68 18.58 2.11
N ALA A 106 -3.65 19.47 2.29
CA ALA A 106 -3.41 20.90 2.48
C ALA A 106 -3.11 21.23 3.95
N THR A 107 -2.11 20.57 4.52
CA THR A 107 -1.62 20.79 5.88
C THR A 107 -0.41 21.70 5.90
N ASP A 108 -0.09 22.31 7.06
CA ASP A 108 1.07 23.22 7.22
C ASP A 108 2.38 22.53 6.84
N GLU A 109 2.54 21.26 7.22
CA GLU A 109 3.65 20.41 6.79
C GLU A 109 3.24 19.53 5.63
N PRO A 110 4.14 19.32 4.62
CA PRO A 110 3.83 18.43 3.50
C PRO A 110 3.42 17.04 3.99
N THR A 111 2.19 16.66 3.69
CA THR A 111 1.61 15.40 4.14
C THR A 111 0.93 14.68 2.99
N LEU A 112 1.06 13.37 2.97
CA LEU A 112 0.47 12.54 1.91
C LEU A 112 -0.32 11.36 2.48
N SER A 113 -1.22 10.82 1.65
CA SER A 113 -1.88 9.55 1.92
C SER A 113 -1.77 8.58 0.76
N LEU A 114 -1.59 7.29 1.11
CA LEU A 114 -1.66 6.17 0.19
C LEU A 114 -2.87 5.29 0.51
N VAL A 115 -3.63 4.96 -0.53
CA VAL A 115 -4.84 4.14 -0.46
C VAL A 115 -4.51 2.68 -0.77
N PHE A 116 -4.93 1.77 0.09
CA PHE A 116 -4.73 0.32 -0.02
C PHE A 116 -6.09 -0.40 -0.05
N ALA A 117 -6.37 -1.11 -1.14
CA ALA A 117 -7.63 -1.87 -1.29
C ALA A 117 -7.68 -3.16 -0.46
N GLY A 118 -6.53 -3.61 0.06
CA GLY A 118 -6.44 -4.84 0.85
C GLY A 118 -6.80 -4.66 2.32
N ARG A 119 -6.93 -5.80 3.03
CA ARG A 119 -7.25 -5.80 4.46
C ARG A 119 -6.13 -5.19 5.31
N PRO A 120 -6.45 -4.28 6.26
CA PRO A 120 -5.48 -3.75 7.20
C PRO A 120 -5.00 -4.83 8.19
N PRO A 121 -3.77 -4.74 8.73
CA PRO A 121 -3.38 -5.55 9.88
C PRO A 121 -4.19 -5.12 11.12
N ARG A 122 -4.13 -5.89 12.21
CA ARG A 122 -4.84 -5.53 13.46
C ARG A 122 -4.38 -4.17 14.00
N GLN A 123 -3.10 -3.89 13.92
CA GLN A 123 -2.49 -2.62 14.36
C GLN A 123 -1.43 -2.18 13.35
N GLY A 124 -1.16 -0.87 13.25
CA GLY A 124 -0.18 -0.28 12.34
C GLY A 124 -0.48 -0.57 10.88
N VAL A 125 0.56 -0.73 10.06
CA VAL A 125 0.48 -1.03 8.63
C VAL A 125 1.36 -2.25 8.30
N TRP A 126 1.05 -2.97 7.22
CA TRP A 126 1.91 -4.04 6.76
C TRP A 126 3.30 -3.49 6.41
N GLN A 127 4.37 -4.23 6.74
CA GLN A 127 5.73 -3.80 6.48
C GLN A 127 5.99 -3.35 5.03
N PRO A 128 5.52 -4.06 3.98
CA PRO A 128 5.70 -3.60 2.60
C PRO A 128 4.99 -2.27 2.33
N GLN A 129 3.79 -2.07 2.87
CA GLN A 129 3.05 -0.81 2.76
C GLN A 129 3.76 0.33 3.48
N SER A 130 4.33 0.06 4.67
CA SER A 130 5.18 1.03 5.39
C SER A 130 6.37 1.45 4.53
N VAL A 131 7.02 0.52 3.83
CA VAL A 131 8.12 0.83 2.90
C VAL A 131 7.65 1.74 1.76
N ARG A 132 6.47 1.49 1.19
CA ARG A 132 5.89 2.33 0.13
C ARG A 132 5.55 3.72 0.64
N LEU A 133 4.99 3.85 1.86
CA LEU A 133 4.71 5.15 2.49
C LEU A 133 6.00 5.96 2.70
N VAL A 134 7.05 5.32 3.23
CA VAL A 134 8.36 5.99 3.40
C VAL A 134 8.96 6.39 2.06
N ALA A 135 8.84 5.55 1.02
CA ALA A 135 9.31 5.88 -0.32
C ALA A 135 8.62 7.13 -0.87
N ALA A 136 7.29 7.20 -0.72
CA ALA A 136 6.50 8.35 -1.14
C ALA A 136 6.82 9.61 -0.31
N ALA A 137 6.94 9.48 1.02
CA ALA A 137 7.31 10.58 1.90
C ALA A 137 8.71 11.14 1.59
N LYS A 138 9.70 10.27 1.35
CA LYS A 138 11.05 10.70 0.97
C LYS A 138 11.11 11.33 -0.41
N ALA A 139 10.28 10.88 -1.35
CA ALA A 139 10.17 11.50 -2.66
C ALA A 139 9.51 12.89 -2.57
N LEU A 140 8.41 13.03 -1.83
CA LEU A 140 7.76 14.32 -1.59
C LEU A 140 8.68 15.28 -0.84
N SER A 141 9.40 14.79 0.19
CA SER A 141 10.39 15.56 0.94
C SER A 141 11.50 16.11 0.04
N TRP A 142 11.96 15.30 -0.92
CA TRP A 142 12.96 15.71 -1.91
C TRP A 142 12.42 16.79 -2.86
N GLU A 143 11.21 16.59 -3.37
CA GLU A 143 10.58 17.50 -4.34
C GLU A 143 10.22 18.85 -3.71
N ARG A 144 9.83 18.85 -2.44
CA ARG A 144 9.42 20.06 -1.70
C ARG A 144 10.54 20.69 -0.89
N GLU A 145 11.71 20.09 -0.86
CA GLU A 145 12.86 20.53 -0.03
C GLU A 145 12.48 20.70 1.45
N THR A 146 11.50 19.93 1.92
CA THR A 146 10.93 20.03 3.27
C THR A 146 10.71 18.63 3.83
N GLU A 147 10.96 18.44 5.13
CA GLU A 147 10.77 17.15 5.76
C GLU A 147 9.29 16.74 5.78
N VAL A 148 9.03 15.48 5.43
CA VAL A 148 7.73 14.82 5.58
C VAL A 148 7.83 13.89 6.78
N GLY A 149 7.34 14.32 7.93
CA GLY A 149 7.43 13.59 9.20
C GLY A 149 6.36 12.52 9.37
N ARG A 150 5.20 12.67 8.70
CA ARG A 150 4.07 11.73 8.79
C ARG A 150 3.42 11.48 7.42
N ALA A 151 2.74 10.35 7.30
CA ALA A 151 1.93 10.00 6.14
C ALA A 151 0.74 9.14 6.60
N PHE A 152 -0.27 8.99 5.74
CA PHE A 152 -1.46 8.22 6.06
C PHE A 152 -1.57 6.98 5.18
N ALA A 153 -2.02 5.87 5.79
CA ALA A 153 -2.43 4.65 5.11
C ALA A 153 -3.94 4.52 5.23
N GLU A 154 -4.63 4.58 4.10
CA GLU A 154 -6.08 4.44 4.04
C GLU A 154 -6.47 3.04 3.57
N TYR A 155 -7.45 2.45 4.27
CA TYR A 155 -8.09 1.17 3.93
C TYR A 155 -9.59 1.41 3.77
N PRO A 156 -9.99 2.03 2.64
CA PRO A 156 -11.31 2.61 2.52
C PRO A 156 -12.43 1.59 2.56
N ALA A 157 -12.24 0.37 2.07
CA ALA A 157 -13.24 -0.70 2.19
C ALA A 157 -13.52 -1.14 3.65
N TYR A 158 -12.71 -0.70 4.61
CA TYR A 158 -12.85 -1.00 6.04
C TYR A 158 -13.19 0.24 6.88
N GLY A 159 -13.24 1.43 6.27
CA GLY A 159 -13.39 2.71 6.98
C GLY A 159 -12.24 3.00 7.93
N ILE A 160 -11.02 2.62 7.59
CA ILE A 160 -9.85 2.74 8.46
C ILE A 160 -8.79 3.64 7.82
N VAL A 161 -8.34 4.64 8.56
CA VAL A 161 -7.17 5.45 8.23
C VAL A 161 -6.18 5.39 9.39
N ARG A 162 -4.91 5.24 9.06
CA ARG A 162 -3.82 5.13 10.04
C ARG A 162 -2.72 6.11 9.73
N GLU A 163 -2.38 6.90 10.71
CA GLU A 163 -1.19 7.74 10.69
C GLU A 163 0.05 6.86 10.84
N VAL A 164 1.07 7.20 10.07
CA VAL A 164 2.36 6.52 10.04
C VAL A 164 3.47 7.56 10.15
N GLU A 165 4.14 7.58 11.28
CA GLU A 165 5.32 8.39 11.50
C GLU A 165 6.49 7.90 10.64
N ILE A 166 7.22 8.82 10.02
CA ILE A 166 8.39 8.52 9.15
C ILE A 166 9.67 8.48 10.00
N ASP A 167 9.73 7.51 10.89
CA ASP A 167 10.81 7.34 11.85
C ASP A 167 12.09 6.73 11.25
N VAL A 168 13.15 6.71 12.04
CA VAL A 168 14.47 6.15 11.67
C VAL A 168 14.39 4.66 11.34
N ARG A 169 13.58 3.89 12.08
CA ARG A 169 13.43 2.44 11.89
C ARG A 169 12.75 2.12 10.55
N ARG A 170 11.66 2.83 10.23
CA ARG A 170 10.97 2.67 8.93
C ARG A 170 11.86 3.13 7.78
N THR A 171 12.57 4.23 7.96
CA THR A 171 13.54 4.73 6.98
C THR A 171 14.68 3.71 6.74
N ALA A 172 15.18 3.05 7.77
CA ALA A 172 16.17 1.98 7.62
C ALA A 172 15.62 0.78 6.82
N THR A 173 14.37 0.39 7.10
CA THR A 173 13.66 -0.69 6.36
C THR A 173 13.46 -0.32 4.89
N TYR A 174 13.06 0.89 4.60
CA TYR A 174 12.96 1.43 3.24
C TYR A 174 14.31 1.38 2.52
N ARG A 175 15.38 1.89 3.12
CA ARG A 175 16.73 1.85 2.53
C ARG A 175 17.19 0.41 2.23
N ALA A 176 16.87 -0.54 3.10
CA ALA A 176 17.14 -1.95 2.85
C ALA A 176 16.36 -2.48 1.64
N ALA A 177 15.09 -2.11 1.50
CA ALA A 177 14.28 -2.49 0.35
C ALA A 177 14.80 -1.88 -0.97
N VAL A 178 15.25 -0.62 -0.95
CA VAL A 178 15.89 0.04 -2.13
C VAL A 178 17.15 -0.72 -2.52
N ARG A 179 18.05 -1.01 -1.56
CA ARG A 179 19.26 -1.81 -1.85
C ARG A 179 18.92 -3.18 -2.43
N THR A 180 17.93 -3.87 -1.85
CA THR A 180 17.47 -5.15 -2.36
C THR A 180 16.94 -5.03 -3.80
N ALA A 181 16.11 -4.03 -4.09
CA ALA A 181 15.57 -3.80 -5.42
C ALA A 181 16.67 -3.48 -6.46
N SER A 182 17.74 -2.79 -6.04
CA SER A 182 18.89 -2.44 -6.88
C SER A 182 19.82 -3.63 -7.15
N ALA A 183 19.93 -4.55 -6.20
CA ALA A 183 20.85 -5.70 -6.28
C ALA A 183 20.28 -6.92 -7.03
N ILE A 184 19.03 -6.83 -7.54
CA ILE A 184 18.42 -7.95 -8.28
C ILE A 184 18.99 -7.99 -9.71
N ASP A 185 19.88 -8.93 -9.95
CA ASP A 185 20.50 -9.27 -11.26
C ASP A 185 20.09 -10.67 -11.75
N GLY A 186 19.51 -11.50 -10.88
CA GLY A 186 19.01 -12.84 -11.15
C GLY A 186 17.90 -13.22 -10.18
N PRO A 187 17.34 -14.46 -10.25
CA PRO A 187 16.25 -14.88 -9.38
C PRO A 187 16.72 -15.02 -7.92
N PRO A 188 16.33 -14.11 -7.00
CA PRO A 188 16.75 -14.19 -5.60
C PRO A 188 16.29 -15.48 -4.92
N ALA A 189 16.86 -15.80 -3.75
CA ALA A 189 16.46 -16.95 -2.96
C ALA A 189 14.95 -16.91 -2.65
N ARG A 190 14.34 -18.10 -2.54
CA ARG A 190 12.91 -18.23 -2.19
C ARG A 190 12.69 -17.81 -0.74
N THR A 191 11.55 -17.15 -0.50
CA THR A 191 11.13 -16.88 0.88
C THR A 191 10.76 -18.19 1.59
N ASN A 192 11.08 -18.28 2.88
CA ASN A 192 10.63 -19.38 3.74
C ASN A 192 9.16 -19.22 4.19
N GLN A 193 8.55 -18.06 3.94
CA GLN A 193 7.17 -17.76 4.34
C GLN A 193 6.19 -18.26 3.27
N ARG A 194 5.73 -19.51 3.40
CA ARG A 194 4.80 -20.14 2.44
C ARG A 194 3.49 -19.39 2.27
N SER A 195 3.00 -18.71 3.30
CA SER A 195 1.79 -17.88 3.24
C SER A 195 1.88 -16.75 2.21
N LYS A 196 3.08 -16.26 1.90
CA LYS A 196 3.29 -15.28 0.83
C LYS A 196 3.23 -15.91 -0.57
N CYS A 197 3.49 -17.20 -0.68
CA CYS A 197 3.54 -17.91 -1.95
C CYS A 197 2.17 -18.36 -2.43
N THR A 198 1.26 -18.72 -1.52
CA THR A 198 -0.09 -19.22 -1.85
C THR A 198 -0.89 -18.25 -2.74
N PRO A 199 -0.98 -16.93 -2.44
CA PRO A 199 -1.68 -15.96 -3.28
C PRO A 199 -0.79 -15.35 -4.38
N CYS A 200 0.41 -15.88 -4.63
CA CYS A 200 1.36 -15.25 -5.55
C CYS A 200 1.10 -15.68 -6.99
N GLU A 201 0.85 -14.75 -7.89
CA GLU A 201 0.64 -14.95 -9.32
C GLU A 201 1.84 -15.64 -10.02
N PHE A 202 3.05 -15.49 -9.47
CA PHE A 202 4.26 -16.11 -9.98
C PHE A 202 4.56 -17.48 -9.36
N GLN A 203 3.66 -18.04 -8.56
CA GLN A 203 3.87 -19.35 -7.92
C GLN A 203 4.30 -20.45 -8.91
N PRO A 204 3.67 -20.61 -10.09
CA PRO A 204 4.04 -21.63 -11.06
C PRO A 204 5.47 -21.45 -11.59
N LYS A 205 5.84 -20.22 -11.95
CA LYS A 205 7.18 -19.87 -12.46
C LYS A 205 8.24 -19.94 -11.38
N CYS A 206 7.87 -19.63 -10.12
CA CYS A 206 8.77 -19.68 -8.98
C CYS A 206 9.18 -21.10 -8.57
N GLY A 207 8.51 -22.13 -9.11
CA GLY A 207 8.79 -23.55 -8.82
C GLY A 207 8.54 -23.91 -7.33
N VAL A 208 7.62 -23.23 -6.67
CA VAL A 208 7.09 -23.65 -5.37
C VAL A 208 6.19 -24.84 -5.63
N ARG A 209 6.79 -26.01 -5.85
CA ARG A 209 6.03 -27.27 -5.80
C ARG A 209 5.62 -27.45 -4.35
N THR A 210 4.33 -27.34 -4.06
CA THR A 210 3.75 -27.97 -2.89
C THR A 210 4.01 -29.46 -3.07
N ARG A 211 4.98 -30.04 -2.35
CA ARG A 211 5.11 -31.49 -2.24
C ARG A 211 3.82 -31.95 -1.58
N SER A 212 2.89 -32.44 -2.36
CA SER A 212 1.76 -33.20 -1.82
C SER A 212 2.34 -34.49 -1.24
N LEU A 213 1.76 -34.96 -0.13
CA LEU A 213 2.13 -36.26 0.46
C LEU A 213 2.11 -37.40 -0.60
N ARG A 214 1.32 -37.24 -1.66
CA ARG A 214 1.29 -38.16 -2.82
C ARG A 214 2.61 -38.23 -3.60
N SER A 215 3.41 -37.16 -3.65
CA SER A 215 4.72 -37.16 -4.32
C SER A 215 5.84 -37.76 -3.47
N LEU A 216 5.57 -38.07 -2.20
CA LEU A 216 6.52 -38.74 -1.29
C LEU A 216 6.25 -40.25 -1.20
N LEU A 217 5.09 -40.71 -1.67
CA LEU A 217 4.64 -42.12 -1.55
C LEU A 217 4.52 -42.83 -2.92
N GLY A 218 4.87 -42.16 -4.01
CA GLY A 218 4.79 -42.71 -5.36
C GLY A 218 6.14 -42.63 -6.07
N GLY A 219 7.01 -43.54 -5.80
CA GLY A 219 8.16 -43.92 -6.57
C GLY A 219 8.07 -45.40 -6.82
#